data_76d5ce254c7351c9bfdae1569f0da8fd
#
_entry.id   76d5ce254c7351c9bfdae1569f0da8fd
#
_cell.length_a   1.000
_cell.length_b   1.000
_cell.length_c   1.000
_cell.angle_alpha   90.00
_cell.angle_beta   90.00
_cell.angle_gamma   90.00
#
_symmetry.space_group_name_H-M   'P 1'
#
loop_
_entity.id
_entity.type
_entity.pdbx_description
1 polymer ?
#
loop_
_entity_poly.entity_id
_entity_poly.type
_entity_poly.pdbx_seq_one_letter_code
_entity_poly.pdbx_strand_id
1 'polypeptide(L)'
;MLPYSASVSGAVIKANEEGIIKHKALTAMEEQTNMQLDQIRKQIELLALQAQEIHKRKELSLIIYSAKLNFQPVIGQVYYLYEKNDGSYLLSMISPTEWGGGAGPFKRSVAGVKLLADHTWMEVF
;
A
#
# COMPACT_ATOMS: atom_id res chain seq x y z
N MET A 1 -0.95 27.69 66.80
CA MET A 1 0.00 26.74 66.19
C MET A 1 -0.65 25.69 65.33
N LEU A 2 -1.64 25.03 65.80
CA LEU A 2 -2.33 24.02 65.07
C LEU A 2 -2.96 24.49 63.70
N PRO A 3 -3.57 25.68 63.63
CA PRO A 3 -4.06 26.17 62.35
C PRO A 3 -2.99 26.30 61.30
N TYR A 4 -1.81 26.70 61.69
CA TYR A 4 -0.69 26.80 60.76
C TYR A 4 -0.22 25.44 60.28
N SER A 5 -0.05 24.47 61.14
CA SER A 5 0.34 23.11 60.77
C SER A 5 -0.71 22.43 59.91
N ALA A 6 -1.96 22.57 60.27
CA ALA A 6 -3.07 22.00 59.50
C ALA A 6 -3.13 22.62 58.10
N SER A 7 -2.92 23.92 57.99
CA SER A 7 -2.90 24.63 56.73
C SER A 7 -1.76 24.15 55.84
N VAL A 8 -0.57 23.97 56.37
CA VAL A 8 0.59 23.48 55.61
C VAL A 8 0.34 22.04 55.14
N SER A 9 -0.15 21.18 56.00
CA SER A 9 -0.47 19.79 55.61
C SER A 9 -1.54 19.72 54.53
N GLY A 10 -2.59 20.56 54.66
CA GLY A 10 -3.65 20.62 53.65
C GLY A 10 -3.13 21.12 52.32
N ALA A 11 -2.27 22.12 52.32
CA ALA A 11 -1.66 22.62 51.09
C ALA A 11 -0.79 21.56 50.40
N VAL A 12 0.00 20.80 51.16
CA VAL A 12 0.83 19.71 50.64
C VAL A 12 -0.02 18.60 50.04
N ILE A 13 -1.09 18.18 50.72
CA ILE A 13 -2.02 17.17 50.21
C ILE A 13 -2.67 17.61 48.89
N LYS A 14 -3.15 18.85 48.81
CA LYS A 14 -3.72 19.41 47.61
C LYS A 14 -2.73 19.45 46.44
N ALA A 15 -1.50 19.87 46.71
CA ALA A 15 -0.45 19.89 45.69
C ALA A 15 -0.16 18.48 45.15
N ASN A 16 -0.12 17.47 46.03
CA ASN A 16 0.07 16.09 45.62
C ASN A 16 -1.11 15.56 44.81
N GLU A 17 -2.33 15.89 45.21
CA GLU A 17 -3.53 15.51 44.46
C GLU A 17 -3.55 16.15 43.09
N GLU A 18 -3.24 17.43 42.98
CA GLU A 18 -3.11 18.14 41.72
C GLU A 18 -2.03 17.52 40.84
N GLY A 19 -0.88 17.18 41.41
CA GLY A 19 0.21 16.52 40.71
C GLY A 19 -0.19 15.16 40.17
N ILE A 20 -0.92 14.35 40.93
CA ILE A 20 -1.44 13.05 40.50
C ILE A 20 -2.46 13.23 39.40
N ILE A 21 -3.39 14.16 39.50
CA ILE A 21 -4.41 14.45 38.52
C ILE A 21 -3.75 14.88 37.19
N LYS A 22 -2.81 15.82 37.27
CA LYS A 22 -2.07 16.29 36.08
C LYS A 22 -1.28 15.16 35.46
N HIS A 23 -0.62 14.33 36.23
CA HIS A 23 0.13 13.19 35.72
C HIS A 23 -0.76 12.20 35.00
N LYS A 24 -1.90 11.86 35.58
CA LYS A 24 -2.90 10.98 34.94
C LYS A 24 -3.44 11.59 33.65
N ALA A 25 -3.74 12.89 33.68
CA ALA A 25 -4.24 13.59 32.49
C ALA A 25 -3.20 13.63 31.37
N LEU A 26 -1.95 13.90 31.70
CA LEU A 26 -0.85 13.89 30.72
C LEU A 26 -0.62 12.51 30.13
N THR A 27 -0.64 11.47 30.99
CA THR A 27 -0.49 10.08 30.52
C THR A 27 -1.62 9.69 29.58
N ALA A 28 -2.86 9.99 29.96
CA ALA A 28 -4.03 9.72 29.11
C ALA A 28 -3.97 10.48 27.80
N MET A 29 -3.56 11.74 27.85
CA MET A 29 -3.39 12.57 26.64
C MET A 29 -2.31 12.00 25.72
N GLU A 30 -1.16 11.62 26.26
CA GLU A 30 -0.07 11.04 25.48
C GLU A 30 -0.48 9.72 24.84
N GLU A 31 -1.11 8.83 25.60
CA GLU A 31 -1.62 7.57 25.08
C GLU A 31 -2.61 7.78 23.94
N GLN A 32 -3.57 8.69 24.14
CA GLN A 32 -4.58 9.00 23.12
C GLN A 32 -3.95 9.62 21.89
N THR A 33 -3.04 10.56 22.07
CA THR A 33 -2.34 11.22 20.96
C THR A 33 -1.50 10.21 20.18
N ASN A 34 -0.77 9.36 20.88
CA ASN A 34 0.05 8.33 20.24
C ASN A 34 -0.81 7.32 19.45
N MET A 35 -1.96 6.93 19.98
CA MET A 35 -2.91 6.08 19.27
C MET A 35 -3.40 6.72 17.99
N GLN A 36 -3.75 8.00 18.04
CA GLN A 36 -4.20 8.75 16.87
C GLN A 36 -3.09 8.88 15.81
N LEU A 37 -1.88 9.17 16.26
CA LEU A 37 -0.72 9.26 15.35
C LEU A 37 -0.38 7.90 14.73
N ASP A 38 -0.50 6.81 15.47
CA ASP A 38 -0.28 5.47 14.96
C ASP A 38 -1.33 5.09 13.91
N GLN A 39 -2.59 5.46 14.11
CA GLN A 39 -3.64 5.25 13.11
C GLN A 39 -3.35 6.01 11.83
N ILE A 40 -2.91 7.26 11.93
CA ILE A 40 -2.54 8.08 10.78
C ILE A 40 -1.34 7.47 10.06
N ARG A 41 -0.35 6.99 10.81
CA ARG A 41 0.83 6.33 10.22
C ARG A 41 0.45 5.09 9.42
N LYS A 42 -0.48 4.28 9.92
CA LYS A 42 -1.01 3.12 9.21
C LYS A 42 -1.75 3.53 7.93
N GLN A 43 -2.52 4.61 7.97
CA GLN A 43 -3.17 5.16 6.78
C GLN A 43 -2.16 5.63 5.74
N ILE A 44 -1.09 6.29 6.17
CA ILE A 44 -0.01 6.72 5.28
C ILE A 44 0.67 5.51 4.63
N GLU A 45 0.94 4.46 5.38
CA GLU A 45 1.53 3.22 4.86
C GLU A 45 0.61 2.57 3.82
N LEU A 46 -0.69 2.51 4.08
CA LEU A 46 -1.66 1.98 3.14
C LEU A 46 -1.73 2.82 1.86
N LEU A 47 -1.75 4.15 2.00
CA LEU A 47 -1.76 5.05 0.85
C LEU A 47 -0.48 4.93 0.03
N ALA A 48 0.66 4.76 0.68
CA ALA A 48 1.93 4.54 -0.01
C ALA A 48 1.92 3.24 -0.83
N LEU A 49 1.37 2.16 -0.28
CA LEU A 49 1.21 0.89 -1.01
C LEU A 49 0.27 1.05 -2.21
N GLN A 50 -0.85 1.75 -2.04
CA GLN A 50 -1.79 2.02 -3.13
C GLN A 50 -1.13 2.85 -4.23
N ALA A 51 -0.34 3.85 -3.87
CA ALA A 51 0.40 4.65 -4.84
C ALA A 51 1.42 3.81 -5.61
N GLN A 52 2.11 2.89 -4.95
CA GLN A 52 3.04 1.97 -5.60
C GLN A 52 2.34 1.05 -6.60
N GLU A 53 1.16 0.53 -6.25
CA GLU A 53 0.38 -0.32 -7.14
C GLU A 53 -0.09 0.43 -8.38
N ILE A 54 -0.54 1.67 -8.22
CA ILE A 54 -0.93 2.53 -9.34
C ILE A 54 0.27 2.77 -10.26
N HIS A 55 1.43 3.04 -9.68
CA HIS A 55 2.66 3.27 -10.43
C HIS A 55 3.09 2.03 -11.20
N LYS A 56 3.02 0.86 -10.58
CA LYS A 56 3.30 -0.43 -11.25
C LYS A 56 2.36 -0.66 -12.43
N ARG A 57 1.06 -0.40 -12.25
CA ARG A 57 0.09 -0.54 -13.35
C ARG A 57 0.39 0.41 -14.50
N LYS A 58 0.79 1.64 -14.19
CA LYS A 58 1.19 2.61 -15.21
C LYS A 58 2.40 2.12 -15.99
N GLU A 59 3.45 1.68 -15.31
CA GLU A 59 4.67 1.17 -15.94
C GLU A 59 4.39 -0.06 -16.80
N LEU A 60 3.64 -1.02 -16.28
CA LEU A 60 3.23 -2.20 -17.03
C LEU A 60 2.41 -1.81 -18.26
N SER A 61 1.49 -0.88 -18.13
CA SER A 61 0.65 -0.41 -19.22
C SER A 61 1.48 0.24 -20.32
N LEU A 62 2.50 1.03 -19.96
CA LEU A 62 3.40 1.63 -20.95
C LEU A 62 4.19 0.56 -21.72
N ILE A 63 4.64 -0.48 -21.04
CA ILE A 63 5.31 -1.62 -21.68
C ILE A 63 4.36 -2.30 -22.67
N ILE A 64 3.13 -2.58 -22.27
CA ILE A 64 2.15 -3.25 -23.13
C ILE A 64 1.79 -2.38 -24.33
N TYR A 65 1.62 -1.08 -24.15
CA TYR A 65 1.32 -0.18 -25.27
C TYR A 65 2.52 0.02 -26.21
N SER A 66 3.73 -0.30 -25.76
CA SER A 66 4.89 -0.38 -26.64
C SER A 66 5.01 -1.72 -27.35
N ALA A 67 4.26 -2.73 -26.90
CA ALA A 67 4.32 -4.08 -27.44
C ALA A 67 3.56 -4.17 -28.76
N LYS A 68 3.89 -5.19 -29.54
CA LYS A 68 3.13 -5.51 -30.76
C LYS A 68 1.79 -6.13 -30.39
N LEU A 69 0.70 -5.53 -30.87
CA LEU A 69 -0.66 -6.03 -30.71
C LEU A 69 -1.17 -6.51 -32.07
N ASN A 70 -1.43 -7.81 -32.18
CA ASN A 70 -1.97 -8.40 -33.39
C ASN A 70 -3.51 -8.53 -33.37
N PHE A 71 -4.13 -8.06 -32.30
CA PHE A 71 -5.57 -8.13 -32.06
C PHE A 71 -5.99 -6.93 -31.21
N GLN A 72 -7.27 -6.67 -31.14
CA GLN A 72 -7.82 -5.63 -30.29
C GLN A 72 -8.14 -6.23 -28.91
N PRO A 73 -7.45 -5.80 -27.84
CA PRO A 73 -7.74 -6.30 -26.50
C PRO A 73 -9.14 -5.93 -26.03
N VAL A 74 -9.77 -6.83 -25.29
CA VAL A 74 -11.10 -6.63 -24.70
C VAL A 74 -10.98 -6.37 -23.22
N ILE A 75 -11.67 -5.34 -22.74
CA ILE A 75 -11.72 -5.00 -21.31
C ILE A 75 -12.23 -6.21 -20.52
N GLY A 76 -11.54 -6.54 -19.42
CA GLY A 76 -11.89 -7.64 -18.55
C GLY A 76 -11.30 -8.98 -18.94
N GLN A 77 -10.69 -9.10 -20.10
CA GLN A 77 -10.04 -10.34 -20.54
C GLN A 77 -8.58 -10.38 -20.11
N VAL A 78 -8.06 -11.60 -19.95
CA VAL A 78 -6.66 -11.85 -19.59
C VAL A 78 -5.89 -12.21 -20.85
N TYR A 79 -4.72 -11.62 -20.97
CA TYR A 79 -3.76 -11.87 -22.05
C TYR A 79 -2.40 -12.16 -21.44
N TYR A 80 -1.42 -12.51 -22.28
CA TYR A 80 -0.10 -12.92 -21.82
C TYR A 80 0.97 -12.10 -22.51
N LEU A 81 1.83 -11.48 -21.69
CA LEU A 81 2.92 -10.64 -22.15
C LEU A 81 4.20 -11.48 -22.24
N TYR A 82 4.83 -11.44 -23.41
CA TYR A 82 6.09 -12.14 -23.69
C TYR A 82 7.17 -11.16 -24.12
N GLU A 83 8.39 -11.48 -23.75
CA GLU A 83 9.57 -10.79 -24.26
C GLU A 83 10.14 -11.60 -25.41
N LYS A 84 10.36 -10.95 -26.56
CA LYS A 84 10.98 -11.55 -27.72
C LYS A 84 12.50 -11.60 -27.57
N ASN A 85 13.14 -12.40 -28.43
CA ASN A 85 14.60 -12.52 -28.44
C ASN A 85 15.33 -11.20 -28.75
N ASP A 86 14.68 -10.28 -29.45
CA ASP A 86 15.23 -8.95 -29.75
C ASP A 86 15.01 -7.90 -28.64
N GLY A 87 14.43 -8.32 -27.51
CA GLY A 87 14.15 -7.43 -26.38
C GLY A 87 12.84 -6.68 -26.45
N SER A 88 12.10 -6.77 -27.55
CA SER A 88 10.76 -6.18 -27.65
C SER A 88 9.70 -7.08 -27.00
N TYR A 89 8.50 -6.54 -26.83
CA TYR A 89 7.41 -7.25 -26.18
C TYR A 89 6.29 -7.58 -27.15
N LEU A 90 5.57 -8.66 -26.86
CA LEU A 90 4.40 -9.09 -27.58
C LEU A 90 3.29 -9.45 -26.60
N LEU A 91 2.08 -9.00 -26.86
CA LEU A 91 0.90 -9.45 -26.14
C LEU A 91 0.23 -10.57 -26.92
N SER A 92 -0.09 -11.68 -26.26
CA SER A 92 -0.65 -12.88 -26.87
C SER A 92 -1.88 -13.36 -26.13
N MET A 93 -2.77 -14.04 -26.84
CA MET A 93 -3.88 -14.77 -26.25
C MET A 93 -3.47 -16.17 -25.75
N ILE A 94 -2.28 -16.62 -26.12
CA ILE A 94 -1.80 -17.97 -25.78
C ILE A 94 -1.06 -17.93 -24.44
N SER A 95 -1.51 -18.76 -23.50
CA SER A 95 -0.88 -18.87 -22.19
C SER A 95 0.39 -19.73 -22.23
N PRO A 96 1.31 -19.56 -21.25
CA PRO A 96 2.46 -20.45 -21.15
C PRO A 96 2.07 -21.93 -21.00
N THR A 97 0.94 -22.21 -20.37
CA THR A 97 0.42 -23.57 -20.19
C THR A 97 0.14 -24.24 -21.53
N GLU A 98 -0.36 -23.49 -22.51
CA GLU A 98 -0.64 -24.00 -23.85
C GLU A 98 0.63 -24.38 -24.61
N TRP A 99 1.78 -23.87 -24.18
CA TRP A 99 3.09 -24.23 -24.73
C TRP A 99 3.85 -25.22 -23.81
N GLY A 100 3.15 -25.92 -22.92
CA GLY A 100 3.77 -26.88 -22.02
C GLY A 100 4.45 -26.26 -20.81
N GLY A 101 4.09 -25.04 -20.44
CA GLY A 101 4.60 -24.37 -19.24
C GLY A 101 5.79 -23.45 -19.47
N GLY A 102 6.22 -23.26 -20.74
CA GLY A 102 7.34 -22.39 -21.08
C GLY A 102 6.92 -21.13 -21.85
N ALA A 103 7.89 -20.45 -22.40
CA ALA A 103 7.68 -19.23 -23.17
C ALA A 103 7.41 -19.50 -24.66
N GLY A 104 7.27 -20.77 -25.08
CA GLY A 104 7.09 -21.13 -26.48
C GLY A 104 8.23 -20.59 -27.36
N PRO A 105 7.90 -19.88 -28.47
CA PRO A 105 8.91 -19.32 -29.37
C PRO A 105 9.59 -18.05 -28.84
N PHE A 106 9.20 -17.55 -27.66
CA PHE A 106 9.71 -16.30 -27.11
C PHE A 106 10.82 -16.53 -26.10
N LYS A 107 11.56 -15.46 -25.79
CA LYS A 107 12.64 -15.52 -24.83
C LYS A 107 12.16 -15.87 -23.42
N ARG A 108 11.08 -15.21 -22.97
CA ARG A 108 10.47 -15.49 -21.67
C ARG A 108 9.01 -15.03 -21.61
N SER A 109 8.26 -15.68 -20.74
CA SER A 109 6.94 -15.21 -20.32
C SER A 109 7.12 -14.15 -19.23
N VAL A 110 6.54 -12.97 -19.39
CA VAL A 110 6.68 -11.88 -18.44
C VAL A 110 5.58 -11.92 -17.40
N ALA A 111 4.31 -11.92 -17.84
CA ALA A 111 3.16 -11.88 -16.94
C ALA A 111 1.87 -12.22 -17.66
N GLY A 112 0.88 -12.69 -16.91
CA GLY A 112 -0.51 -12.65 -17.32
C GLY A 112 -1.10 -11.30 -16.91
N VAL A 113 -1.79 -10.64 -17.83
CA VAL A 113 -2.26 -9.26 -17.65
C VAL A 113 -3.71 -9.12 -18.06
N LYS A 114 -4.41 -8.23 -17.38
CA LYS A 114 -5.83 -7.98 -17.62
C LYS A 114 -6.05 -6.51 -17.96
N LEU A 115 -6.79 -6.25 -19.03
CA LEU A 115 -7.17 -4.89 -19.39
C LEU A 115 -8.30 -4.40 -18.49
N LEU A 116 -8.08 -3.28 -17.82
CA LEU A 116 -9.08 -2.65 -16.96
C LEU A 116 -9.88 -1.58 -17.72
N ALA A 117 -11.01 -1.19 -17.16
CA ALA A 117 -11.92 -0.22 -17.77
C ALA A 117 -11.30 1.16 -18.01
N ASP A 118 -10.29 1.54 -17.26
CA ASP A 118 -9.55 2.79 -17.41
C ASP A 118 -8.40 2.70 -18.42
N HIS A 119 -8.33 1.57 -19.16
CA HIS A 119 -7.27 1.25 -20.12
C HIS A 119 -5.89 1.07 -19.51
N THR A 120 -5.80 0.87 -18.21
CA THR A 120 -4.59 0.37 -17.57
C THR A 120 -4.59 -1.16 -17.57
N TRP A 121 -3.40 -1.74 -17.40
CA TRP A 121 -3.20 -3.18 -17.38
C TRP A 121 -2.75 -3.60 -15.98
N MET A 122 -3.37 -4.65 -15.48
CA MET A 122 -3.06 -5.21 -14.17
C MET A 122 -2.43 -6.58 -14.34
N GLU A 123 -1.33 -6.84 -13.64
CA GLU A 123 -0.73 -8.17 -13.55
C GLU A 123 -1.63 -9.08 -12.72
N VAL A 124 -1.96 -10.25 -13.25
CA VAL A 124 -2.82 -11.25 -12.58
C VAL A 124 -2.13 -12.59 -12.35
N PHE A 125 -1.03 -12.85 -13.05
CA PHE A 125 -0.22 -14.06 -12.87
C PHE A 125 1.28 -13.77 -12.84
#